data_1a87627cf1d44d2e1f9761b0ac88f72c
#
_entry.id   1a87627cf1d44d2e1f9761b0ac88f72c
#
_cell.length_a   1.000
_cell.length_b   1.000
_cell.length_c   1.000
_cell.angle_alpha   90.00
_cell.angle_beta   90.00
_cell.angle_gamma   90.00
#
_symmetry.space_group_name_H-M   'P 1'
#
loop_
_entity.id
_entity.type
_entity.pdbx_description
1 polymer ?
#
loop_
_entity_poly.entity_id
_entity_poly.type
_entity_poly.pdbx_seq_one_letter_code
_entity_poly.pdbx_strand_id
1 'polypeptide(L)'
;MSYREYFDIDPEYFPQVDKKIIEEQPDLWKKFYPHPTFIKLLKSMVDVLSRKQKLSVWVDGAYGTGKSHAVLTLKKLIEASDEETNAYFERYNLDNFLCQKLIAQKNEGKILVCHRYGSSDIQRDTDLVVAIQEGVEKALADAGIENVASTSLKNSLIRYFEDEENKQSFDIYAKGKYQTVLNGDTADSILEKLRNFKEEALNTLVKKVFKVPVVKGSFSMTTGELCDWIREIIEKNNLKELVFIWDEFSEYFENNMHHLTGFQQVAELAATAPFCLLIVTHKAEGYFSDGDPDKRKILDRFVSPIHISLPENIAFELMHEALKVTDDVDKAAKWEKHRKSLEDRTM
;
A
#
# COMPACT_ATOMS: atom_id res chain seq x y z
N MET A 1 38.67 -26.85 8.80
CA MET A 1 37.35 -27.48 8.89
C MET A 1 36.38 -26.58 8.18
N SER A 2 35.57 -27.11 7.29
CA SER A 2 34.54 -26.29 6.59
C SER A 2 33.25 -26.42 7.37
N TYR A 3 32.63 -25.31 7.77
CA TYR A 3 31.32 -25.31 8.41
C TYR A 3 30.16 -25.68 7.45
N ARG A 4 30.42 -25.69 6.13
CA ARG A 4 29.44 -25.99 5.06
C ARG A 4 28.76 -27.36 5.23
N GLU A 5 29.41 -28.32 5.93
CA GLU A 5 28.82 -29.64 6.15
C GLU A 5 27.76 -29.69 7.26
N TYR A 6 27.64 -28.62 8.08
CA TYR A 6 26.73 -28.54 9.21
C TYR A 6 25.49 -27.70 8.96
N PHE A 7 25.49 -26.90 7.90
CA PHE A 7 24.43 -25.95 7.60
C PHE A 7 23.94 -26.10 6.16
N ASP A 8 22.63 -26.03 6.03
CA ASP A 8 21.92 -25.90 4.76
C ASP A 8 21.31 -24.51 4.67
N ILE A 9 21.07 -24.02 3.46
CA ILE A 9 20.26 -22.82 3.25
C ILE A 9 18.81 -23.21 3.49
N ASP A 10 18.12 -22.46 4.33
CA ASP A 10 16.69 -22.64 4.52
C ASP A 10 15.99 -22.41 3.15
N PRO A 11 15.35 -23.43 2.56
CA PRO A 11 14.68 -23.30 1.27
C PRO A 11 13.53 -22.29 1.29
N GLU A 12 13.06 -21.93 2.48
CA GLU A 12 12.03 -20.91 2.68
C GLU A 12 12.61 -19.51 2.89
N TYR A 13 13.94 -19.36 2.88
CA TYR A 13 14.58 -18.04 2.92
C TYR A 13 14.65 -17.43 1.52
N PHE A 14 14.02 -16.27 1.35
CA PHE A 14 14.03 -15.52 0.09
C PHE A 14 14.76 -14.20 0.26
N PRO A 15 15.87 -14.00 -0.44
CA PRO A 15 16.62 -12.75 -0.40
C PRO A 15 15.93 -11.60 -1.13
N GLN A 16 14.96 -11.92 -2.00
CA GLN A 16 14.23 -10.93 -2.80
C GLN A 16 12.72 -11.18 -2.67
N VAL A 17 11.96 -10.11 -2.47
CA VAL A 17 10.50 -10.14 -2.36
C VAL A 17 9.92 -9.40 -3.55
N ASP A 18 9.14 -10.12 -4.35
CA ASP A 18 8.31 -9.56 -5.42
C ASP A 18 6.84 -9.97 -5.24
N LYS A 19 5.97 -9.38 -6.06
CA LYS A 19 4.52 -9.64 -5.98
C LYS A 19 4.18 -11.13 -6.10
N LYS A 20 4.86 -11.86 -6.98
CA LYS A 20 4.60 -13.29 -7.23
C LYS A 20 4.97 -14.13 -5.99
N ILE A 21 6.13 -13.86 -5.41
CA ILE A 21 6.58 -14.55 -4.18
C ILE A 21 5.62 -14.31 -3.03
N ILE A 22 5.11 -13.07 -2.90
CA ILE A 22 4.11 -12.71 -1.86
C ILE A 22 2.81 -13.49 -2.04
N GLU A 23 2.34 -13.65 -3.27
CA GLU A 23 1.12 -14.41 -3.58
C GLU A 23 1.30 -15.91 -3.32
N GLU A 24 2.47 -16.47 -3.63
CA GLU A 24 2.81 -17.88 -3.42
C GLU A 24 3.12 -18.22 -1.95
N GLN A 25 3.62 -17.25 -1.18
CA GLN A 25 4.06 -17.45 0.21
C GLN A 25 3.50 -16.35 1.13
N PRO A 26 2.23 -16.46 1.54
CA PRO A 26 1.55 -15.42 2.32
C PRO A 26 2.17 -15.18 3.71
N ASP A 27 2.93 -16.13 4.25
CA ASP A 27 3.60 -16.04 5.56
C ASP A 27 5.04 -15.51 5.50
N LEU A 28 5.53 -15.15 4.32
CA LEU A 28 6.91 -14.66 4.13
C LEU A 28 7.25 -13.45 5.02
N TRP A 29 6.27 -12.59 5.29
CA TRP A 29 6.46 -11.43 6.16
C TRP A 29 6.90 -11.80 7.58
N LYS A 30 6.54 -12.96 8.09
CA LYS A 30 6.92 -13.46 9.43
C LYS A 30 8.42 -13.74 9.55
N LYS A 31 9.13 -13.88 8.41
CA LYS A 31 10.57 -14.11 8.33
C LYS A 31 11.39 -12.82 8.12
N PHE A 32 10.73 -11.69 7.97
CA PHE A 32 11.41 -10.40 7.84
C PHE A 32 12.08 -10.01 9.16
N TYR A 33 13.41 -9.86 9.14
CA TYR A 33 14.16 -9.39 10.31
C TYR A 33 13.92 -7.88 10.53
N PRO A 34 13.37 -7.50 11.69
CA PRO A 34 12.97 -6.11 11.95
C PRO A 34 14.16 -5.23 12.36
N HIS A 35 14.98 -4.84 11.40
CA HIS A 35 16.10 -3.95 11.64
C HIS A 35 15.68 -2.57 12.20
N PRO A 36 16.61 -1.77 12.79
CA PRO A 36 16.27 -0.53 13.51
C PRO A 36 15.48 0.49 12.67
N THR A 37 15.73 0.57 11.36
CA THR A 37 15.01 1.51 10.48
C THR A 37 13.58 1.04 10.19
N PHE A 38 13.32 -0.26 10.14
CA PHE A 38 11.95 -0.79 10.12
C PHE A 38 11.19 -0.47 11.41
N ILE A 39 11.84 -0.56 12.57
CA ILE A 39 11.22 -0.17 13.85
C ILE A 39 10.82 1.31 13.85
N LYS A 40 11.62 2.19 13.22
CA LYS A 40 11.24 3.60 13.03
C LYS A 40 9.99 3.73 12.15
N LEU A 41 9.91 2.97 11.06
CA LEU A 41 8.74 2.95 10.18
C LEU A 41 7.50 2.46 10.95
N LEU A 42 7.62 1.39 11.71
CA LEU A 42 6.52 0.85 12.51
C LEU A 42 6.04 1.84 13.58
N LYS A 43 6.95 2.51 14.29
CA LYS A 43 6.61 3.58 15.25
C LYS A 43 5.89 4.74 14.57
N SER A 44 6.40 5.20 13.43
CA SER A 44 5.78 6.28 12.66
C SER A 44 4.36 5.89 12.23
N MET A 45 4.16 4.65 11.78
CA MET A 45 2.83 4.17 11.40
C MET A 45 1.88 4.08 12.59
N VAL A 46 2.33 3.63 13.76
CA VAL A 46 1.51 3.64 14.99
C VAL A 46 1.10 5.06 15.37
N ASP A 47 1.98 6.06 15.20
CA ASP A 47 1.65 7.46 15.44
C ASP A 47 0.65 8.00 14.39
N VAL A 48 0.72 7.56 13.14
CA VAL A 48 -0.29 7.85 12.11
C VAL A 48 -1.64 7.24 12.51
N LEU A 49 -1.69 5.94 12.80
CA LEU A 49 -2.93 5.23 13.16
C LEU A 49 -3.60 5.80 14.41
N SER A 50 -2.82 6.33 15.35
CA SER A 50 -3.33 7.02 16.55
C SER A 50 -3.66 8.50 16.31
N ARG A 51 -3.53 9.01 15.10
CA ARG A 51 -3.72 10.41 14.70
C ARG A 51 -2.87 11.42 15.49
N LYS A 52 -1.80 10.97 16.14
CA LYS A 52 -0.76 11.83 16.69
C LYS A 52 0.03 12.49 15.58
N GLN A 53 0.26 11.75 14.49
CA GLN A 53 0.85 12.23 13.25
C GLN A 53 -0.23 12.30 12.17
N LYS A 54 -0.37 13.47 11.55
CA LYS A 54 -1.36 13.74 10.48
C LYS A 54 -0.66 14.08 9.17
N LEU A 55 0.38 13.33 8.86
CA LEU A 55 1.17 13.45 7.64
C LEU A 55 1.28 12.11 6.94
N SER A 56 1.52 12.15 5.65
CA SER A 56 1.87 10.98 4.85
C SER A 56 3.28 10.47 5.20
N VAL A 57 3.62 9.25 4.81
CA VAL A 57 4.91 8.62 5.15
C VAL A 57 5.74 8.43 3.89
N TRP A 58 7.01 8.83 3.96
CA TRP A 58 7.97 8.61 2.88
C TRP A 58 9.07 7.66 3.35
N VAL A 59 9.20 6.55 2.64
CA VAL A 59 10.25 5.55 2.85
C VAL A 59 11.22 5.62 1.68
N ASP A 60 12.51 5.71 1.96
CA ASP A 60 13.53 5.66 0.92
C ASP A 60 14.68 4.71 1.27
N GLY A 61 15.56 4.44 0.32
CA GLY A 61 16.75 3.61 0.52
C GLY A 61 17.23 3.00 -0.79
N ALA A 62 18.49 2.58 -0.82
CA ALA A 62 19.09 1.97 -2.01
C ALA A 62 18.39 0.68 -2.46
N TYR A 63 18.68 0.21 -3.67
CA TYR A 63 18.24 -1.10 -4.14
C TYR A 63 18.76 -2.21 -3.21
N GLY A 64 17.93 -3.23 -2.98
CA GLY A 64 18.31 -4.40 -2.17
C GLY A 64 18.35 -4.16 -0.66
N THR A 65 17.95 -2.97 -0.17
CA THR A 65 17.91 -2.70 1.29
C THR A 65 16.67 -3.26 2.00
N GLY A 66 15.80 -4.00 1.31
CA GLY A 66 14.62 -4.63 1.91
C GLY A 66 13.40 -3.72 2.07
N LYS A 67 13.32 -2.58 1.36
CA LYS A 67 12.18 -1.65 1.45
C LYS A 67 10.84 -2.31 1.20
N SER A 68 10.70 -3.00 0.07
CA SER A 68 9.46 -3.70 -0.31
C SER A 68 9.05 -4.75 0.73
N HIS A 69 10.03 -5.50 1.26
CA HIS A 69 9.77 -6.46 2.32
C HIS A 69 9.33 -5.76 3.62
N ALA A 70 9.97 -4.64 3.98
CA ALA A 70 9.60 -3.84 5.14
C ALA A 70 8.15 -3.33 5.06
N VAL A 71 7.73 -2.74 3.93
CA VAL A 71 6.36 -2.22 3.79
C VAL A 71 5.33 -3.34 3.66
N LEU A 72 5.69 -4.49 3.09
CA LEU A 72 4.85 -5.68 3.09
C LEU A 72 4.64 -6.19 4.53
N THR A 73 5.72 -6.30 5.30
CA THR A 73 5.64 -6.73 6.71
C THR A 73 4.81 -5.74 7.53
N LEU A 74 4.97 -4.44 7.31
CA LEU A 74 4.13 -3.42 7.93
C LEU A 74 2.64 -3.62 7.59
N LYS A 75 2.31 -3.80 6.31
CA LYS A 75 0.95 -4.10 5.87
C LYS A 75 0.40 -5.32 6.59
N LYS A 76 1.16 -6.42 6.60
CA LYS A 76 0.74 -7.68 7.21
C LYS A 76 0.57 -7.56 8.71
N LEU A 77 1.43 -6.83 9.44
CA LEU A 77 1.25 -6.57 10.86
C LEU A 77 -0.03 -5.78 11.17
N ILE A 78 -0.44 -4.87 10.27
CA ILE A 78 -1.71 -4.15 10.40
C ILE A 78 -2.91 -5.09 10.18
N GLU A 79 -2.81 -6.01 9.21
CA GLU A 79 -3.89 -6.92 8.81
C GLU A 79 -3.96 -8.21 9.66
N ALA A 80 -2.84 -8.62 10.29
CA ALA A 80 -2.73 -9.87 11.06
C ALA A 80 -3.63 -9.89 12.30
N SER A 81 -3.88 -11.07 12.84
CA SER A 81 -4.53 -11.21 14.14
C SER A 81 -3.63 -10.69 15.28
N ASP A 82 -4.21 -10.47 16.45
CA ASP A 82 -3.45 -10.03 17.62
C ASP A 82 -2.44 -11.10 18.03
N GLU A 83 -2.79 -12.39 17.90
CA GLU A 83 -1.93 -13.53 18.20
C GLU A 83 -0.71 -13.56 17.25
N GLU A 84 -0.93 -13.37 15.94
CA GLU A 84 0.16 -13.33 14.96
C GLU A 84 1.06 -12.11 15.17
N THR A 85 0.47 -10.96 15.52
CA THR A 85 1.23 -9.75 15.85
C THR A 85 2.11 -9.98 17.08
N ASN A 86 1.56 -10.54 18.17
CA ASN A 86 2.31 -10.87 19.37
C ASN A 86 3.43 -11.89 19.06
N ALA A 87 3.14 -12.95 18.32
CA ALA A 87 4.13 -13.97 17.93
C ALA A 87 5.30 -13.39 17.13
N TYR A 88 5.05 -12.44 16.21
CA TYR A 88 6.11 -11.75 15.50
C TYR A 88 6.98 -10.91 16.44
N PHE A 89 6.37 -10.15 17.34
CA PHE A 89 7.12 -9.33 18.32
C PHE A 89 7.94 -10.17 19.29
N GLU A 90 7.40 -11.29 19.77
CA GLU A 90 8.08 -12.24 20.64
C GLU A 90 9.25 -12.91 19.94
N ARG A 91 9.06 -13.38 18.68
CA ARG A 91 10.11 -14.02 17.88
C ARG A 91 11.37 -13.17 17.78
N TYR A 92 11.21 -11.87 17.57
CA TYR A 92 12.32 -10.95 17.37
C TYR A 92 12.65 -10.11 18.61
N ASN A 93 12.09 -10.46 19.78
CA ASN A 93 12.30 -9.77 21.06
C ASN A 93 12.10 -8.24 20.94
N LEU A 94 11.03 -7.83 20.27
CA LEU A 94 10.71 -6.42 20.07
C LEU A 94 10.01 -5.79 21.27
N ASP A 95 9.97 -4.47 21.30
CA ASP A 95 9.32 -3.70 22.37
C ASP A 95 7.82 -4.04 22.50
N ASN A 96 7.46 -4.69 23.59
CA ASN A 96 6.06 -5.08 23.88
C ASN A 96 5.11 -3.87 23.97
N PHE A 97 5.59 -2.71 24.41
CA PHE A 97 4.77 -1.51 24.47
C PHE A 97 4.36 -1.04 23.05
N LEU A 98 5.27 -1.14 22.09
CA LEU A 98 4.96 -0.87 20.69
C LEU A 98 3.95 -1.88 20.12
N CYS A 99 4.10 -3.16 20.47
CA CYS A 99 3.15 -4.22 20.13
C CYS A 99 1.74 -3.88 20.62
N GLN A 100 1.59 -3.60 21.91
CA GLN A 100 0.29 -3.29 22.50
C GLN A 100 -0.33 -2.03 21.92
N LYS A 101 0.48 -1.02 21.59
CA LYS A 101 -0.02 0.17 20.89
C LYS A 101 -0.56 -0.16 19.50
N LEU A 102 0.14 -0.97 18.72
CA LEU A 102 -0.33 -1.39 17.39
C LEU A 102 -1.64 -2.15 17.50
N ILE A 103 -1.71 -3.14 18.39
CA ILE A 103 -2.92 -3.94 18.65
C ILE A 103 -4.09 -3.05 19.07
N ALA A 104 -3.85 -2.10 19.98
CA ALA A 104 -4.89 -1.16 20.42
C ALA A 104 -5.45 -0.36 19.23
N GLN A 105 -4.56 0.10 18.31
CA GLN A 105 -5.01 0.84 17.14
C GLN A 105 -5.83 -0.03 16.17
N LYS A 106 -5.47 -1.30 15.99
CA LYS A 106 -6.23 -2.26 15.16
C LYS A 106 -7.62 -2.53 15.74
N ASN A 107 -7.74 -2.59 17.07
CA ASN A 107 -8.98 -2.90 17.77
C ASN A 107 -9.93 -1.69 17.92
N GLU A 108 -9.44 -0.46 17.70
CA GLU A 108 -10.30 0.74 17.71
C GLU A 108 -11.20 0.85 16.47
N GLY A 109 -10.89 0.18 15.36
CA GLY A 109 -11.71 0.20 14.16
C GLY A 109 -11.00 -0.39 12.95
N LYS A 110 -11.75 -0.57 11.86
CA LYS A 110 -11.25 -1.21 10.64
C LYS A 110 -10.23 -0.31 9.93
N ILE A 111 -9.04 -0.83 9.68
CA ILE A 111 -8.01 -0.20 8.87
C ILE A 111 -8.01 -0.87 7.50
N LEU A 112 -8.14 -0.07 6.44
CA LEU A 112 -8.05 -0.57 5.06
C LEU A 112 -6.65 -0.27 4.53
N VAL A 113 -5.92 -1.29 4.09
CA VAL A 113 -4.58 -1.12 3.51
C VAL A 113 -4.60 -1.45 2.04
N CYS A 114 -4.36 -0.44 1.20
CA CYS A 114 -4.14 -0.59 -0.23
C CYS A 114 -2.65 -0.77 -0.48
N HIS A 115 -2.26 -1.63 -1.42
CA HIS A 115 -0.86 -1.80 -1.81
C HIS A 115 -0.73 -1.87 -3.32
N ARG A 116 -0.05 -0.88 -3.92
CA ARG A 116 0.26 -0.78 -5.34
C ARG A 116 1.77 -0.85 -5.55
N TYR A 117 2.16 -1.53 -6.63
CA TYR A 117 3.54 -1.66 -7.08
C TYR A 117 3.73 -0.92 -8.41
N GLY A 118 4.82 -0.17 -8.51
CA GLY A 118 5.23 0.54 -9.72
C GLY A 118 4.45 1.83 -10.00
N SER A 119 5.08 2.73 -10.73
CA SER A 119 4.52 4.03 -11.12
C SER A 119 4.91 4.45 -12.54
N SER A 120 5.45 3.53 -13.35
CA SER A 120 5.89 3.80 -14.74
C SER A 120 4.73 4.19 -15.67
N ASP A 121 3.53 3.77 -15.34
CA ASP A 121 2.30 4.06 -16.07
C ASP A 121 1.69 5.42 -15.74
N ILE A 122 2.24 6.15 -14.76
CA ILE A 122 1.72 7.43 -14.30
C ILE A 122 2.47 8.58 -14.96
N GLN A 123 1.83 9.26 -15.90
CA GLN A 123 2.41 10.39 -16.62
C GLN A 123 1.67 11.71 -16.38
N ARG A 124 0.45 11.65 -15.84
CA ARG A 124 -0.42 12.82 -15.61
C ARG A 124 -1.20 12.66 -14.32
N ASP A 125 -1.74 13.74 -13.80
CA ASP A 125 -2.61 13.72 -12.62
C ASP A 125 -3.82 12.80 -12.80
N THR A 126 -4.36 12.69 -14.02
CA THR A 126 -5.46 11.75 -14.33
C THR A 126 -5.05 10.29 -14.12
N ASP A 127 -3.84 9.92 -14.50
CA ASP A 127 -3.34 8.56 -14.34
C ASP A 127 -3.11 8.26 -12.84
N LEU A 128 -2.63 9.25 -12.08
CA LEU A 128 -2.50 9.17 -10.62
C LEU A 128 -3.86 8.92 -9.95
N VAL A 129 -4.88 9.69 -10.36
CA VAL A 129 -6.25 9.55 -9.84
C VAL A 129 -6.80 8.16 -10.10
N VAL A 130 -6.70 7.67 -11.34
CA VAL A 130 -7.18 6.33 -11.73
C VAL A 130 -6.45 5.25 -10.94
N ALA A 131 -5.13 5.36 -10.81
CA ALA A 131 -4.31 4.39 -10.08
C ALA A 131 -4.67 4.28 -8.60
N ILE A 132 -4.95 5.41 -7.94
CA ILE A 132 -5.39 5.43 -6.54
C ILE A 132 -6.81 4.88 -6.43
N GLN A 133 -7.72 5.31 -7.30
CA GLN A 133 -9.10 4.80 -7.31
C GLN A 133 -9.12 3.27 -7.47
N GLU A 134 -8.46 2.73 -8.48
CA GLU A 134 -8.38 1.27 -8.72
C GLU A 134 -7.76 0.52 -7.52
N GLY A 135 -6.73 1.09 -6.90
CA GLY A 135 -6.08 0.52 -5.71
C GLY A 135 -7.03 0.44 -4.51
N VAL A 136 -7.80 1.50 -4.27
CA VAL A 136 -8.80 1.55 -3.18
C VAL A 136 -9.96 0.60 -3.48
N GLU A 137 -10.51 0.61 -4.70
CA GLU A 137 -11.59 -0.30 -5.11
C GLU A 137 -11.20 -1.77 -4.95
N LYS A 138 -9.97 -2.11 -5.36
CA LYS A 138 -9.44 -3.46 -5.18
C LYS A 138 -9.35 -3.82 -3.68
N ALA A 139 -8.79 -2.96 -2.85
CA ALA A 139 -8.66 -3.22 -1.42
C ALA A 139 -10.01 -3.36 -0.72
N LEU A 140 -11.02 -2.57 -1.12
CA LEU A 140 -12.40 -2.72 -0.64
C LEU A 140 -12.98 -4.09 -1.01
N ALA A 141 -12.79 -4.50 -2.26
CA ALA A 141 -13.27 -5.81 -2.74
C ALA A 141 -12.58 -6.97 -2.00
N ASP A 142 -11.25 -6.92 -1.85
CA ASP A 142 -10.47 -7.93 -1.14
C ASP A 142 -10.86 -8.02 0.35
N ALA A 143 -11.27 -6.90 0.95
CA ALA A 143 -11.76 -6.83 2.33
C ALA A 143 -13.25 -7.16 2.50
N GLY A 144 -13.96 -7.49 1.42
CA GLY A 144 -15.41 -7.74 1.42
C GLY A 144 -16.25 -6.52 1.78
N ILE A 145 -15.72 -5.31 1.59
CA ILE A 145 -16.43 -4.05 1.82
C ILE A 145 -17.12 -3.66 0.53
N GLU A 146 -18.43 -3.41 0.59
CA GLU A 146 -19.13 -2.88 -0.58
C GLU A 146 -18.69 -1.45 -0.85
N ASN A 147 -18.17 -1.22 -2.06
CA ASN A 147 -17.90 0.13 -2.53
C ASN A 147 -19.25 0.85 -2.70
N VAL A 148 -19.47 1.85 -1.87
CA VAL A 148 -20.69 2.66 -1.92
C VAL A 148 -20.46 3.81 -2.89
N ALA A 149 -21.35 3.98 -3.89
CA ALA A 149 -21.31 5.13 -4.76
C ALA A 149 -21.42 6.41 -3.94
N SER A 150 -20.43 7.24 -4.06
CA SER A 150 -20.33 8.49 -3.34
C SER A 150 -21.02 9.65 -4.07
N THR A 151 -21.27 10.72 -3.37
CA THR A 151 -21.76 11.97 -3.99
C THR A 151 -20.74 12.52 -4.98
N SER A 152 -19.45 12.44 -4.66
CA SER A 152 -18.36 12.87 -5.55
C SER A 152 -18.34 12.06 -6.84
N LEU A 153 -18.41 10.72 -6.75
CA LEU A 153 -18.46 9.85 -7.92
C LEU A 153 -19.70 10.11 -8.78
N LYS A 154 -20.87 10.29 -8.16
CA LYS A 154 -22.12 10.67 -8.85
C LYS A 154 -21.94 11.98 -9.63
N ASN A 155 -21.40 13.01 -8.99
CA ASN A 155 -21.22 14.32 -9.62
C ASN A 155 -20.22 14.25 -10.79
N SER A 156 -19.15 13.48 -10.63
CA SER A 156 -18.18 13.27 -11.71
C SER A 156 -18.80 12.51 -12.90
N LEU A 157 -19.65 11.50 -12.64
CA LEU A 157 -20.39 10.80 -13.71
C LEU A 157 -21.44 11.71 -14.38
N ILE A 158 -22.13 12.57 -13.63
CA ILE A 158 -23.04 13.57 -14.21
C ILE A 158 -22.27 14.46 -15.18
N ARG A 159 -21.13 15.01 -14.77
CA ARG A 159 -20.27 15.83 -15.65
C ARG A 159 -19.81 15.05 -16.89
N TYR A 160 -19.42 13.77 -16.73
CA TYR A 160 -19.03 12.91 -17.84
C TYR A 160 -20.16 12.76 -18.87
N PHE A 161 -21.40 12.53 -18.42
CA PHE A 161 -22.57 12.38 -19.28
C PHE A 161 -23.22 13.70 -19.71
N GLU A 162 -22.76 14.86 -19.25
CA GLU A 162 -23.13 16.16 -19.80
C GLU A 162 -22.34 16.52 -21.06
N ASP A 163 -21.21 15.83 -21.29
CA ASP A 163 -20.42 15.98 -22.50
C ASP A 163 -21.02 15.18 -23.66
N GLU A 164 -21.26 15.85 -24.81
CA GLU A 164 -21.93 15.24 -25.96
C GLU A 164 -21.09 14.18 -26.67
N GLU A 165 -19.75 14.27 -26.67
CA GLU A 165 -18.87 13.27 -27.27
C GLU A 165 -18.91 12.00 -26.46
N ASN A 166 -18.89 12.12 -25.12
CA ASN A 166 -19.00 10.99 -24.18
C ASN A 166 -20.35 10.30 -24.30
N LYS A 167 -21.47 11.06 -24.43
CA LYS A 167 -22.81 10.52 -24.67
C LYS A 167 -22.88 9.68 -25.93
N GLN A 168 -22.41 10.24 -27.04
CA GLN A 168 -22.43 9.56 -28.34
C GLN A 168 -21.59 8.27 -28.29
N SER A 169 -20.40 8.35 -27.72
CA SER A 169 -19.52 7.21 -27.56
C SER A 169 -20.16 6.12 -26.67
N PHE A 170 -20.77 6.49 -25.55
CA PHE A 170 -21.48 5.57 -24.68
C PHE A 170 -22.66 4.89 -25.40
N ASP A 171 -23.49 5.64 -26.12
CA ASP A 171 -24.69 5.13 -26.78
C ASP A 171 -24.37 4.10 -27.88
N ILE A 172 -23.20 4.21 -28.53
CA ILE A 172 -22.73 3.19 -29.49
C ILE A 172 -22.54 1.84 -28.77
N TYR A 173 -21.93 1.83 -27.60
CA TYR A 173 -21.77 0.62 -26.80
C TYR A 173 -23.08 0.13 -26.19
N ALA A 174 -23.91 1.05 -25.72
CA ALA A 174 -25.20 0.78 -25.09
C ALA A 174 -26.20 0.11 -26.05
N LYS A 175 -26.23 0.51 -27.31
CA LYS A 175 -27.05 -0.10 -28.35
C LYS A 175 -26.53 -1.44 -28.87
N GLY A 176 -25.28 -1.77 -28.56
CA GLY A 176 -24.61 -3.00 -28.99
C GLY A 176 -24.52 -4.06 -27.89
N LYS A 177 -23.29 -4.51 -27.64
CA LYS A 177 -22.95 -5.62 -26.71
C LYS A 177 -23.46 -5.41 -25.27
N TYR A 178 -23.66 -4.16 -24.83
CA TYR A 178 -24.00 -3.82 -23.45
C TYR A 178 -25.49 -3.53 -23.23
N GLN A 179 -26.33 -3.66 -24.27
CA GLN A 179 -27.77 -3.39 -24.17
C GLN A 179 -28.46 -4.14 -23.02
N THR A 180 -28.16 -5.42 -22.86
CA THR A 180 -28.73 -6.26 -21.77
C THR A 180 -28.21 -5.82 -20.41
N VAL A 181 -26.92 -5.50 -20.30
CA VAL A 181 -26.29 -5.07 -19.03
C VAL A 181 -26.88 -3.74 -18.56
N LEU A 182 -27.15 -2.83 -19.50
CA LEU A 182 -27.71 -1.53 -19.24
C LEU A 182 -29.23 -1.51 -19.18
N ASN A 183 -29.91 -2.64 -19.45
CA ASN A 183 -31.37 -2.75 -19.56
C ASN A 183 -31.96 -1.81 -20.61
N GLY A 184 -31.22 -1.50 -21.70
CA GLY A 184 -31.63 -0.60 -22.76
C GLY A 184 -31.46 0.89 -22.42
N ASP A 185 -30.82 1.23 -21.32
CA ASP A 185 -30.55 2.63 -20.94
C ASP A 185 -29.60 3.30 -21.95
N THR A 186 -29.93 4.54 -22.32
CA THR A 186 -29.09 5.47 -23.08
C THR A 186 -28.32 6.40 -22.15
N ALA A 187 -27.35 7.15 -22.69
CA ALA A 187 -26.61 8.16 -21.94
C ALA A 187 -27.54 9.17 -21.23
N ASP A 188 -28.58 9.66 -21.91
CA ASP A 188 -29.54 10.60 -21.31
C ASP A 188 -30.38 9.93 -20.22
N SER A 189 -30.79 8.67 -20.39
CA SER A 189 -31.50 7.91 -19.36
C SER A 189 -30.62 7.68 -18.13
N ILE A 190 -29.34 7.37 -18.34
CA ILE A 190 -28.35 7.24 -17.26
C ILE A 190 -28.18 8.57 -16.51
N LEU A 191 -28.03 9.68 -17.25
CA LEU A 191 -27.89 11.03 -16.68
C LEU A 191 -29.07 11.40 -15.80
N GLU A 192 -30.30 11.15 -16.28
CA GLU A 192 -31.53 11.39 -15.52
C GLU A 192 -31.58 10.53 -14.24
N LYS A 193 -31.23 9.24 -14.33
CA LYS A 193 -31.16 8.34 -13.20
C LYS A 193 -30.09 8.77 -12.18
N LEU A 194 -28.91 9.20 -12.63
CA LEU A 194 -27.86 9.73 -11.74
C LEU A 194 -28.38 10.95 -10.96
N ARG A 195 -29.17 11.83 -11.58
CA ARG A 195 -29.72 13.01 -10.90
C ARG A 195 -30.79 12.66 -9.85
N ASN A 196 -31.60 11.64 -10.13
CA ASN A 196 -32.86 11.38 -9.38
C ASN A 196 -32.78 10.17 -8.42
N PHE A 197 -31.81 9.26 -8.56
CA PHE A 197 -31.79 8.03 -7.77
C PHE A 197 -31.31 8.24 -6.33
N LYS A 198 -31.93 7.48 -5.42
CA LYS A 198 -31.46 7.30 -4.06
C LYS A 198 -30.24 6.36 -4.03
N GLU A 199 -29.53 6.36 -2.92
CA GLU A 199 -28.19 5.78 -2.77
C GLU A 199 -28.07 4.30 -3.18
N GLU A 200 -29.00 3.42 -2.80
CA GLU A 200 -28.95 1.99 -3.21
C GLU A 200 -29.08 1.76 -4.70
N ALA A 201 -30.04 2.47 -5.33
CA ALA A 201 -30.25 2.38 -6.77
C ALA A 201 -29.05 2.99 -7.53
N LEU A 202 -28.44 4.02 -6.97
CA LEU A 202 -27.24 4.67 -7.52
C LEU A 202 -26.04 3.71 -7.57
N ASN A 203 -25.78 2.95 -6.51
CA ASN A 203 -24.70 1.97 -6.46
C ASN A 203 -24.83 0.92 -7.57
N THR A 204 -26.04 0.41 -7.76
CA THR A 204 -26.32 -0.57 -8.82
C THR A 204 -26.13 0.05 -10.22
N LEU A 205 -26.55 1.30 -10.41
CA LEU A 205 -26.40 2.01 -11.68
C LEU A 205 -24.92 2.25 -12.01
N VAL A 206 -24.13 2.75 -11.03
CA VAL A 206 -22.70 3.01 -11.19
C VAL A 206 -21.96 1.72 -11.57
N LYS A 207 -22.20 0.62 -10.85
CA LYS A 207 -21.59 -0.69 -11.18
C LYS A 207 -21.92 -1.16 -12.61
N LYS A 208 -23.10 -0.83 -13.15
CA LYS A 208 -23.48 -1.16 -14.54
C LYS A 208 -22.76 -0.25 -15.55
N VAL A 209 -22.71 1.04 -15.28
CA VAL A 209 -22.10 2.04 -16.16
C VAL A 209 -20.60 1.77 -16.33
N PHE A 210 -19.89 1.43 -15.24
CA PHE A 210 -18.46 1.09 -15.31
C PHE A 210 -18.14 -0.26 -15.99
N LYS A 211 -19.14 -1.08 -16.31
CA LYS A 211 -18.92 -2.26 -17.17
C LYS A 211 -18.74 -1.87 -18.66
N VAL A 212 -19.10 -0.66 -19.04
CA VAL A 212 -18.96 -0.17 -20.41
C VAL A 212 -17.52 0.32 -20.62
N PRO A 213 -16.76 -0.27 -21.59
CA PRO A 213 -15.33 0.03 -21.73
C PRO A 213 -15.01 1.49 -22.00
N VAL A 214 -15.86 2.20 -22.74
CA VAL A 214 -15.63 3.62 -23.02
C VAL A 214 -15.70 4.46 -21.75
N VAL A 215 -16.59 4.16 -20.81
CA VAL A 215 -16.62 4.85 -19.51
C VAL A 215 -15.35 4.52 -18.72
N LYS A 216 -15.01 3.24 -18.64
CA LYS A 216 -13.79 2.82 -17.93
C LYS A 216 -12.53 3.45 -18.50
N GLY A 217 -12.46 3.69 -19.80
CA GLY A 217 -11.27 4.23 -20.48
C GLY A 217 -11.20 5.77 -20.54
N SER A 218 -12.31 6.48 -20.41
CA SER A 218 -12.36 7.95 -20.56
C SER A 218 -12.86 8.71 -19.33
N PHE A 219 -13.50 8.00 -18.38
CA PHE A 219 -13.91 8.60 -17.12
C PHE A 219 -12.71 8.80 -16.19
N SER A 220 -12.55 10.01 -15.69
CA SER A 220 -11.62 10.31 -14.60
C SER A 220 -12.19 11.37 -13.67
N MET A 221 -11.95 11.21 -12.40
CA MET A 221 -12.16 12.27 -11.40
C MET A 221 -11.02 13.28 -11.48
N THR A 222 -11.27 14.50 -11.04
CA THR A 222 -10.18 15.42 -10.66
C THR A 222 -9.54 14.94 -9.34
N THR A 223 -8.35 15.40 -9.03
CA THR A 223 -7.69 15.07 -7.75
C THR A 223 -8.52 15.50 -6.54
N GLY A 224 -9.20 16.67 -6.63
CA GLY A 224 -10.13 17.13 -5.58
C GLY A 224 -11.28 16.17 -5.36
N GLU A 225 -11.93 15.74 -6.44
CA GLU A 225 -13.02 14.76 -6.38
C GLU A 225 -12.55 13.39 -5.87
N LEU A 226 -11.35 12.97 -6.20
CA LEU A 226 -10.74 11.77 -5.62
C LEU A 226 -10.58 11.91 -4.10
N CYS A 227 -10.06 13.03 -3.62
CA CYS A 227 -9.91 13.29 -2.19
C CYS A 227 -11.27 13.28 -1.47
N ASP A 228 -12.31 13.86 -2.06
CA ASP A 228 -13.66 13.85 -1.52
C ASP A 228 -14.25 12.43 -1.54
N TRP A 229 -14.04 11.67 -2.60
CA TRP A 229 -14.44 10.27 -2.69
C TRP A 229 -13.76 9.41 -1.63
N ILE A 230 -12.45 9.60 -1.37
CA ILE A 230 -11.74 8.88 -0.30
C ILE A 230 -12.34 9.21 1.08
N ARG A 231 -12.65 10.49 1.36
CA ARG A 231 -13.33 10.89 2.62
C ARG A 231 -14.67 10.18 2.77
N GLU A 232 -15.49 10.16 1.72
CA GLU A 232 -16.78 9.50 1.74
C GLU A 232 -16.65 7.97 1.95
N ILE A 233 -15.67 7.32 1.32
CA ILE A 233 -15.39 5.88 1.55
C ILE A 233 -15.04 5.62 3.01
N ILE A 234 -14.16 6.43 3.59
CA ILE A 234 -13.76 6.31 5.00
C ILE A 234 -14.97 6.47 5.91
N GLU A 235 -15.77 7.52 5.72
CA GLU A 235 -16.94 7.83 6.55
C GLU A 235 -18.01 6.75 6.41
N LYS A 236 -18.45 6.42 5.20
CA LYS A 236 -19.54 5.48 4.95
C LYS A 236 -19.22 4.04 5.39
N ASN A 237 -17.97 3.65 5.35
CA ASN A 237 -17.54 2.32 5.79
C ASN A 237 -17.02 2.32 7.24
N ASN A 238 -17.11 3.46 7.93
CA ASN A 238 -16.61 3.64 9.30
C ASN A 238 -15.17 3.13 9.46
N LEU A 239 -14.31 3.48 8.47
CA LEU A 239 -12.91 3.08 8.52
C LEU A 239 -12.19 3.96 9.54
N LYS A 240 -11.39 3.33 10.39
CA LYS A 240 -10.49 4.04 11.29
C LYS A 240 -9.40 4.79 10.53
N GLU A 241 -8.81 4.13 9.54
CA GLU A 241 -7.77 4.69 8.68
C GLU A 241 -7.80 3.99 7.31
N LEU A 242 -7.47 4.71 6.24
CA LEU A 242 -7.15 4.17 4.94
C LEU A 242 -5.67 4.44 4.66
N VAL A 243 -4.87 3.39 4.60
CA VAL A 243 -3.43 3.45 4.30
C VAL A 243 -3.21 3.04 2.85
N PHE A 244 -2.70 3.95 2.03
CA PHE A 244 -2.33 3.65 0.65
C PHE A 244 -0.81 3.52 0.53
N ILE A 245 -0.32 2.29 0.43
CA ILE A 245 1.10 1.98 0.20
C ILE A 245 1.36 1.97 -1.30
N TRP A 246 2.29 2.79 -1.76
CA TRP A 246 2.75 2.81 -3.14
C TRP A 246 4.23 2.48 -3.20
N ASP A 247 4.53 1.22 -3.49
CA ASP A 247 5.90 0.73 -3.63
C ASP A 247 6.43 0.99 -5.05
N GLU A 248 7.74 1.15 -5.19
CA GLU A 248 8.41 1.53 -6.44
C GLU A 248 7.85 2.85 -7.05
N PHE A 249 7.75 3.89 -6.20
CA PHE A 249 7.19 5.19 -6.59
C PHE A 249 8.22 6.12 -7.28
N SER A 250 9.45 5.67 -7.45
CA SER A 250 10.56 6.48 -7.98
C SER A 250 10.30 7.06 -9.37
N GLU A 251 9.75 6.25 -10.28
CA GLU A 251 9.51 6.64 -11.66
C GLU A 251 8.45 7.74 -11.77
N TYR A 252 7.51 7.82 -10.83
CA TYR A 252 6.56 8.93 -10.78
C TYR A 252 7.29 10.28 -10.70
N PHE A 253 8.24 10.42 -9.78
CA PHE A 253 9.00 11.65 -9.65
C PHE A 253 9.87 11.94 -10.88
N GLU A 254 10.50 10.92 -11.47
CA GLU A 254 11.32 11.06 -12.66
C GLU A 254 10.50 11.58 -13.86
N ASN A 255 9.25 11.15 -13.97
CA ASN A 255 8.36 11.53 -15.07
C ASN A 255 7.57 12.82 -14.83
N ASN A 256 7.30 13.20 -13.57
CA ASN A 256 6.33 14.24 -13.23
C ASN A 256 6.88 15.41 -12.41
N MET A 257 8.19 15.63 -12.33
CA MET A 257 8.81 16.66 -11.47
C MET A 257 8.24 18.08 -11.65
N HIS A 258 7.68 18.39 -12.82
CA HIS A 258 7.09 19.70 -13.11
C HIS A 258 5.58 19.77 -12.86
N HIS A 259 4.93 18.65 -12.47
CA HIS A 259 3.49 18.53 -12.31
C HIS A 259 3.14 17.72 -11.06
N LEU A 260 3.44 18.29 -9.88
CA LEU A 260 3.26 17.58 -8.60
C LEU A 260 2.01 18.03 -7.82
N THR A 261 1.17 18.89 -8.41
CA THR A 261 0.02 19.48 -7.71
C THR A 261 -0.98 18.40 -7.27
N GLY A 262 -1.33 17.47 -8.14
CA GLY A 262 -2.24 16.38 -7.81
C GLY A 262 -1.68 15.48 -6.72
N PHE A 263 -0.41 15.11 -6.82
CA PHE A 263 0.28 14.34 -5.79
C PHE A 263 0.30 15.05 -4.42
N GLN A 264 0.57 16.37 -4.42
CA GLN A 264 0.56 17.17 -3.19
C GLN A 264 -0.82 17.16 -2.52
N GLN A 265 -1.90 17.31 -3.30
CA GLN A 265 -3.26 17.28 -2.77
C GLN A 265 -3.59 15.92 -2.13
N VAL A 266 -3.20 14.82 -2.76
CA VAL A 266 -3.42 13.48 -2.19
C VAL A 266 -2.61 13.29 -0.91
N ALA A 267 -1.33 13.70 -0.88
CA ALA A 267 -0.51 13.61 0.32
C ALA A 267 -1.04 14.46 1.48
N GLU A 268 -1.59 15.65 1.18
CA GLU A 268 -2.18 16.59 2.13
C GLU A 268 -3.50 16.09 2.74
N LEU A 269 -4.17 15.14 2.09
CA LEU A 269 -5.39 14.53 2.62
C LEU A 269 -5.19 13.97 4.02
N ALA A 270 -3.99 13.47 4.35
CA ALA A 270 -3.63 12.98 5.66
C ALA A 270 -3.86 13.99 6.80
N ALA A 271 -3.75 15.30 6.52
CA ALA A 271 -3.97 16.35 7.51
C ALA A 271 -5.44 16.48 7.92
N THR A 272 -6.37 16.17 7.02
CA THR A 272 -7.81 16.46 7.18
C THR A 272 -8.70 15.23 7.25
N ALA A 273 -8.21 14.05 6.85
CA ALA A 273 -8.95 12.79 6.87
C ALA A 273 -8.12 11.67 7.51
N PRO A 274 -8.73 10.57 7.98
CA PRO A 274 -8.04 9.37 8.40
C PRO A 274 -7.47 8.62 7.18
N PHE A 275 -6.49 9.22 6.55
CA PHE A 275 -5.83 8.75 5.34
C PHE A 275 -4.31 8.92 5.49
N CYS A 276 -3.56 7.95 5.00
CA CYS A 276 -2.10 8.02 4.91
C CYS A 276 -1.64 7.52 3.55
N LEU A 277 -0.94 8.35 2.80
CA LEU A 277 -0.17 7.93 1.63
C LEU A 277 1.24 7.54 2.08
N LEU A 278 1.58 6.25 1.97
CA LEU A 278 2.93 5.76 2.20
C LEU A 278 3.60 5.48 0.86
N ILE A 279 4.62 6.27 0.50
CA ILE A 279 5.39 6.06 -0.72
C ILE A 279 6.75 5.46 -0.43
N VAL A 280 7.24 4.62 -1.36
CA VAL A 280 8.55 3.98 -1.29
C VAL A 280 9.37 4.35 -2.52
N THR A 281 10.54 4.93 -2.31
CA THR A 281 11.43 5.39 -3.39
C THR A 281 12.87 4.91 -3.19
N HIS A 282 13.70 5.09 -4.21
CA HIS A 282 15.13 4.81 -4.10
C HIS A 282 15.91 5.94 -3.41
N LYS A 283 15.38 7.15 -3.45
CA LYS A 283 15.91 8.34 -2.79
C LYS A 283 14.75 9.28 -2.48
N ALA A 284 14.85 10.07 -1.45
CA ALA A 284 13.83 11.07 -1.12
C ALA A 284 14.22 12.45 -1.68
N GLU A 285 15.15 13.12 -1.01
CA GLU A 285 15.52 14.49 -1.40
C GLU A 285 16.25 14.58 -2.74
N GLY A 286 16.86 13.49 -3.19
CA GLY A 286 17.63 13.48 -4.44
C GLY A 286 16.81 13.62 -5.74
N TYR A 287 15.48 13.68 -5.65
CA TYR A 287 14.62 14.03 -6.79
C TYR A 287 14.54 15.54 -7.02
N PHE A 288 14.83 16.35 -6.01
CA PHE A 288 14.70 17.79 -6.06
C PHE A 288 16.06 18.44 -6.20
N SER A 289 16.18 19.45 -7.06
CA SER A 289 17.37 20.28 -7.14
C SER A 289 17.50 21.18 -5.91
N ASP A 290 18.73 21.61 -5.61
CA ASP A 290 18.96 22.58 -4.55
C ASP A 290 18.24 23.90 -4.86
N GLY A 291 17.42 24.35 -3.90
CA GLY A 291 16.63 25.58 -4.07
C GLY A 291 15.29 25.41 -4.79
N ASP A 292 14.88 24.18 -5.11
CA ASP A 292 13.55 23.91 -5.70
C ASP A 292 12.44 24.38 -4.74
N PRO A 293 11.58 25.31 -5.14
CA PRO A 293 10.53 25.86 -4.28
C PRO A 293 9.46 24.81 -3.91
N ASP A 294 9.29 23.78 -4.72
CA ASP A 294 8.30 22.74 -4.48
C ASP A 294 8.83 21.64 -3.55
N LYS A 295 10.15 21.50 -3.42
CA LYS A 295 10.78 20.56 -2.48
C LYS A 295 10.19 20.67 -1.07
N ARG A 296 10.20 21.88 -0.52
CA ARG A 296 9.71 22.12 0.84
C ARG A 296 8.22 21.85 0.97
N LYS A 297 7.43 22.33 0.00
CA LYS A 297 5.99 22.11 -0.01
C LYS A 297 5.60 20.63 0.00
N ILE A 298 6.38 19.78 -0.70
CA ILE A 298 6.15 18.35 -0.74
C ILE A 298 6.59 17.70 0.57
N LEU A 299 7.83 17.98 1.01
CA LEU A 299 8.37 17.38 2.22
C LEU A 299 7.57 17.73 3.47
N ASP A 300 6.99 18.93 3.56
CA ASP A 300 6.14 19.37 4.68
C ASP A 300 4.84 18.52 4.81
N ARG A 301 4.45 17.76 3.79
CA ARG A 301 3.29 16.86 3.80
C ARG A 301 3.62 15.44 4.26
N PHE A 302 4.89 15.16 4.42
CA PHE A 302 5.39 13.86 4.84
C PHE A 302 6.10 13.94 6.19
N VAL A 303 6.03 12.85 6.92
CA VAL A 303 6.98 12.62 8.02
C VAL A 303 8.39 12.68 7.41
N SER A 304 9.37 13.19 8.18
CA SER A 304 10.77 13.16 7.74
C SER A 304 11.11 11.81 7.12
N PRO A 305 11.66 11.76 5.92
CA PRO A 305 11.88 10.52 5.19
C PRO A 305 12.58 9.46 6.03
N ILE A 306 12.04 8.25 5.99
CA ILE A 306 12.57 7.11 6.74
C ILE A 306 13.49 6.34 5.81
N HIS A 307 14.79 6.54 6.00
CA HIS A 307 15.81 5.89 5.20
C HIS A 307 16.01 4.45 5.65
N ILE A 308 15.59 3.48 4.83
CA ILE A 308 15.85 2.06 5.06
C ILE A 308 17.26 1.73 4.59
N SER A 309 18.13 1.49 5.55
CA SER A 309 19.50 1.03 5.36
C SER A 309 19.74 -0.26 6.13
N LEU A 310 20.57 -1.11 5.57
CA LEU A 310 21.01 -2.31 6.27
C LEU A 310 22.21 -1.92 7.14
N PRO A 311 22.16 -2.16 8.47
CA PRO A 311 23.32 -2.00 9.34
C PRO A 311 24.49 -2.90 8.89
N GLU A 312 25.73 -2.49 9.14
CA GLU A 312 26.93 -3.24 8.71
C GLU A 312 26.94 -4.70 9.21
N ASN A 313 26.37 -4.95 10.38
CA ASN A 313 26.30 -6.28 10.99
C ASN A 313 25.05 -7.09 10.63
N ILE A 314 24.12 -6.52 9.87
CA ILE A 314 22.88 -7.24 9.50
C ILE A 314 23.18 -8.52 8.68
N ALA A 315 24.32 -8.57 8.00
CA ALA A 315 24.73 -9.75 7.27
C ALA A 315 24.80 -11.01 8.17
N PHE A 316 25.20 -10.85 9.43
CA PHE A 316 25.23 -11.95 10.38
C PHE A 316 23.82 -12.38 10.80
N GLU A 317 22.91 -11.44 11.02
CA GLU A 317 21.52 -11.72 11.36
C GLU A 317 20.78 -12.37 10.18
N LEU A 318 20.98 -11.85 8.96
CA LEU A 318 20.42 -12.45 7.74
C LEU A 318 21.00 -13.85 7.49
N MET A 319 22.29 -14.06 7.73
CA MET A 319 22.89 -15.40 7.65
C MET A 319 22.30 -16.33 8.70
N HIS A 320 22.03 -15.86 9.90
CA HIS A 320 21.40 -16.64 10.96
C HIS A 320 19.99 -17.09 10.54
N GLU A 321 19.20 -16.21 9.96
CA GLU A 321 17.85 -16.52 9.45
C GLU A 321 17.87 -17.38 8.17
N ALA A 322 18.92 -17.25 7.34
CA ALA A 322 19.06 -17.97 6.08
C ALA A 322 19.65 -19.39 6.23
N LEU A 323 20.32 -19.66 7.33
CA LEU A 323 21.00 -20.94 7.57
C LEU A 323 20.22 -21.75 8.60
N LYS A 324 19.96 -23.01 8.28
CA LYS A 324 19.49 -24.00 9.24
C LYS A 324 20.55 -25.08 9.46
N VAL A 325 20.59 -25.64 10.66
CA VAL A 325 21.39 -26.85 10.91
C VAL A 325 20.85 -27.95 10.00
N THR A 326 21.77 -28.70 9.37
CA THR A 326 21.39 -29.80 8.45
C THR A 326 20.46 -30.81 9.13
N ASP A 327 19.53 -31.37 8.34
CA ASP A 327 18.62 -32.43 8.81
C ASP A 327 19.32 -33.79 9.01
N ASP A 328 20.61 -33.91 8.62
CA ASP A 328 21.45 -35.09 8.90
C ASP A 328 21.79 -35.15 10.39
N VAL A 329 21.20 -36.15 11.07
CA VAL A 329 21.28 -36.32 12.55
C VAL A 329 22.71 -36.43 13.03
N ASP A 330 23.58 -37.12 12.29
CA ASP A 330 25.00 -37.32 12.69
C ASP A 330 25.79 -36.01 12.57
N LYS A 331 25.56 -35.24 11.53
CA LYS A 331 26.20 -33.94 11.33
C LYS A 331 25.66 -32.91 12.30
N ALA A 332 24.35 -32.88 12.56
CA ALA A 332 23.75 -32.03 13.57
C ALA A 332 24.30 -32.30 14.97
N ALA A 333 24.47 -33.57 15.36
CA ALA A 333 25.07 -33.94 16.64
C ALA A 333 26.56 -33.53 16.74
N LYS A 334 27.33 -33.67 15.64
CA LYS A 334 28.72 -33.18 15.58
C LYS A 334 28.79 -31.66 15.69
N TRP A 335 27.87 -30.95 15.05
CA TRP A 335 27.77 -29.47 15.16
C TRP A 335 27.50 -29.06 16.62
N GLU A 336 26.53 -29.66 17.27
CA GLU A 336 26.18 -29.34 18.66
C GLU A 336 27.35 -29.51 19.63
N LYS A 337 28.13 -30.59 19.43
CA LYS A 337 29.36 -30.82 20.20
C LYS A 337 30.42 -29.75 19.89
N HIS A 338 30.54 -29.34 18.62
CA HIS A 338 31.50 -28.33 18.22
C HIS A 338 31.11 -26.95 18.73
N ARG A 339 29.83 -26.60 18.67
CA ARG A 339 29.24 -25.35 19.18
C ARG A 339 29.59 -25.18 20.68
N LYS A 340 29.33 -26.19 21.51
CA LYS A 340 29.66 -26.16 22.92
C LYS A 340 31.16 -25.91 23.17
N SER A 341 32.00 -26.54 22.37
CA SER A 341 33.47 -26.33 22.48
C SER A 341 33.91 -24.91 22.07
N LEU A 342 33.15 -24.22 21.18
CA LEU A 342 33.41 -22.84 20.83
C LEU A 342 32.94 -21.89 21.94
N GLU A 343 31.74 -22.12 22.48
CA GLU A 343 31.19 -21.34 23.60
C GLU A 343 32.12 -21.38 24.83
N ASP A 344 32.64 -22.57 25.19
CA ASP A 344 33.59 -22.74 26.30
C ASP A 344 34.93 -22.00 26.11
N ARG A 345 35.28 -21.64 24.86
CA ARG A 345 36.52 -20.90 24.54
C ARG A 345 36.33 -19.38 24.50
N THR A 346 35.10 -18.93 24.43
CA THR A 346 34.74 -17.49 24.31
C THR A 346 34.27 -16.88 25.63
N MET A 347 34.02 -17.71 26.63
CA MET A 347 33.88 -17.31 28.05
C MET A 347 35.25 -17.29 28.74
#